data_851f9d07deb2f3be51e75c7904e86942
#
_entry.id   851f9d07deb2f3be51e75c7904e86942
#
_cell.length_a   1.000
_cell.length_b   1.000
_cell.length_c   1.000
_cell.angle_alpha   90.00
_cell.angle_beta   90.00
_cell.angle_gamma   90.00
#
_symmetry.space_group_name_H-M   'P 1'
#
loop_
_entity.id
_entity.type
_entity.pdbx_description
1 polymer ?
#
loop_
_entity_poly.entity_id
_entity_poly.type
_entity_poly.pdbx_seq_one_letter_code
_entity_poly.pdbx_strand_id
1 'polypeptide(L)'
;MVVSASKQRADDFSTFTQRLILELPICQHLIATSEQRWSKIAFDVRPALASGSPSVKSVGITGQLTGSRADIIIADDIEVPNNSMTQMMREKLGEAVKEFDAVLKPDGKILYLGTPQCEMSLYNTLTERGYQMRVWTARYPSIEKAEKSYGQRLAPTLWDAMHSAESPLDGNPVDPKRFDDEDLMERELSYGRSGFALQFMLDTSLADMDRYPLKLSDLMVMSVDNDKAPEKLVYGVMKPVSDLPNVGLAGDKYYAPEAIVGDYIDYDGSVLVIDPSGRGQDETAYAVVKMLNGYLYVSDCGGIQGGYDETTLTKLCNIAKEQKVNMVLIESNFGDGMFTELLKPFLKKIYPVTTEEVRHSKQKELRIIDTLEPVMNQHKLIIDPKVIQKDFDSVQHHPPEKAQRYMLTYQLTRITKDRGSLAH
;
A
#
# COMPACT_ATOMS: atom_id res chain seq x y z
N MET A 1 -18.41 -3.09 -23.12
CA MET A 1 -17.54 -4.22 -22.68
C MET A 1 -17.73 -4.39 -21.18
N VAL A 2 -17.81 -5.63 -20.68
CA VAL A 2 -17.85 -5.94 -19.25
C VAL A 2 -16.57 -6.66 -18.89
N VAL A 3 -15.88 -6.17 -17.85
CA VAL A 3 -14.62 -6.72 -17.36
C VAL A 3 -14.80 -7.05 -15.88
N SER A 4 -14.39 -8.24 -15.44
CA SER A 4 -14.40 -8.63 -14.03
C SER A 4 -13.10 -9.33 -13.63
N ALA A 5 -12.88 -9.54 -12.33
CA ALA A 5 -11.71 -10.26 -11.83
C ALA A 5 -11.59 -11.65 -12.44
N SER A 6 -12.71 -12.35 -12.69
CA SER A 6 -12.73 -13.61 -13.38
C SER A 6 -13.57 -13.57 -14.66
N LYS A 7 -13.15 -14.35 -15.65
CA LYS A 7 -13.91 -14.50 -16.90
C LYS A 7 -15.31 -15.05 -16.63
N GLN A 8 -15.48 -15.97 -15.70
CA GLN A 8 -16.77 -16.57 -15.36
C GLN A 8 -17.78 -15.50 -14.91
N ARG A 9 -17.38 -14.59 -14.00
CA ARG A 9 -18.26 -13.50 -13.55
C ARG A 9 -18.68 -12.56 -14.67
N ALA A 10 -17.72 -12.21 -15.57
CA ALA A 10 -18.04 -11.39 -16.74
C ALA A 10 -19.02 -12.10 -17.69
N ASP A 11 -18.87 -13.41 -17.88
CA ASP A 11 -19.77 -14.23 -18.70
C ASP A 11 -21.17 -14.37 -18.06
N ASP A 12 -21.24 -14.46 -16.75
CA ASP A 12 -22.51 -14.50 -16.00
C ASP A 12 -23.28 -13.18 -16.16
N PHE A 13 -22.57 -12.04 -16.09
CA PHE A 13 -23.17 -10.73 -16.38
C PHE A 13 -23.71 -10.65 -17.81
N SER A 14 -22.93 -11.12 -18.78
CA SER A 14 -23.37 -11.17 -20.20
C SER A 14 -24.61 -12.06 -20.38
N THR A 15 -24.61 -13.22 -19.75
CA THR A 15 -25.74 -14.17 -19.78
C THR A 15 -27.00 -13.55 -19.16
N PHE A 16 -26.85 -12.87 -18.02
CA PHE A 16 -27.95 -12.18 -17.38
C PHE A 16 -28.51 -11.06 -18.25
N THR A 17 -27.63 -10.29 -18.90
CA THR A 17 -28.06 -9.23 -19.85
C THR A 17 -28.83 -9.82 -21.02
N GLN A 18 -28.41 -10.94 -21.58
CA GLN A 18 -29.16 -11.64 -22.64
C GLN A 18 -30.56 -12.08 -22.15
N ARG A 19 -30.67 -12.60 -20.93
CA ARG A 19 -31.95 -12.96 -20.35
C ARG A 19 -32.87 -11.77 -20.17
N LEU A 20 -32.36 -10.64 -19.70
CA LEU A 20 -33.15 -9.40 -19.58
C LEU A 20 -33.68 -8.94 -20.95
N ILE A 21 -32.87 -9.05 -22.01
CA ILE A 21 -33.28 -8.72 -23.38
C ILE A 21 -34.43 -9.64 -23.84
N LEU A 22 -34.37 -10.92 -23.52
CA LEU A 22 -35.39 -11.92 -23.91
C LEU A 22 -36.67 -11.82 -23.07
N GLU A 23 -36.55 -11.53 -21.78
CA GLU A 23 -37.67 -11.60 -20.83
C GLU A 23 -38.43 -10.27 -20.69
N LEU A 24 -37.74 -9.15 -20.86
CA LEU A 24 -38.38 -7.83 -20.67
C LEU A 24 -39.05 -7.33 -21.97
N PRO A 25 -40.38 -7.05 -21.95
CA PRO A 25 -41.09 -6.55 -23.13
C PRO A 25 -40.45 -5.31 -23.76
N ILE A 26 -39.94 -4.39 -22.94
CA ILE A 26 -39.30 -3.15 -23.42
C ILE A 26 -37.99 -3.42 -24.20
N CYS A 27 -37.34 -4.56 -23.99
CA CYS A 27 -36.07 -4.93 -24.58
C CYS A 27 -36.19 -5.84 -25.81
N GLN A 28 -37.38 -6.30 -26.18
CA GLN A 28 -37.58 -7.24 -27.30
C GLN A 28 -37.06 -6.72 -28.65
N HIS A 29 -37.07 -5.41 -28.88
CA HIS A 29 -36.50 -4.80 -30.05
C HIS A 29 -34.97 -4.98 -30.17
N LEU A 30 -34.31 -5.38 -29.11
CA LEU A 30 -32.86 -5.65 -29.04
C LEU A 30 -32.50 -7.11 -29.35
N ILE A 31 -33.47 -8.02 -29.47
CA ILE A 31 -33.22 -9.44 -29.75
C ILE A 31 -32.49 -9.57 -31.09
N ALA A 32 -31.33 -10.24 -31.06
CA ALA A 32 -30.49 -10.45 -32.23
C ALA A 32 -31.22 -11.18 -33.36
N THR A 33 -30.82 -10.95 -34.59
CA THR A 33 -31.25 -11.75 -35.74
C THR A 33 -30.44 -13.04 -35.84
N SER A 34 -30.89 -13.98 -36.68
CA SER A 34 -30.18 -15.25 -36.90
C SER A 34 -28.77 -15.07 -37.49
N GLU A 35 -28.47 -13.94 -38.10
CA GLU A 35 -27.17 -13.64 -38.69
C GLU A 35 -26.22 -12.89 -37.73
N GLN A 36 -26.72 -12.40 -36.60
CA GLN A 36 -25.94 -11.71 -35.60
C GLN A 36 -25.36 -12.66 -34.56
N ARG A 37 -24.23 -12.27 -33.97
CA ARG A 37 -23.59 -13.04 -32.89
C ARG A 37 -24.51 -13.14 -31.66
N TRP A 38 -24.66 -14.34 -31.12
CA TRP A 38 -25.39 -14.57 -29.88
C TRP A 38 -24.73 -15.66 -29.05
N SER A 39 -23.70 -15.27 -28.30
CA SER A 39 -22.99 -16.19 -27.39
C SER A 39 -22.81 -15.58 -26.01
N LYS A 40 -22.48 -16.40 -25.01
CA LYS A 40 -22.21 -15.95 -23.64
C LYS A 40 -21.04 -14.95 -23.53
N ILE A 41 -20.08 -15.04 -24.44
CA ILE A 41 -18.86 -14.22 -24.42
C ILE A 41 -19.06 -12.92 -25.18
N ALA A 42 -19.86 -12.96 -26.24
CA ALA A 42 -20.06 -11.81 -27.10
C ALA A 42 -21.40 -11.95 -27.86
N PHE A 43 -22.16 -10.88 -27.90
CA PHE A 43 -23.41 -10.85 -28.65
C PHE A 43 -23.67 -9.45 -29.27
N ASP A 44 -24.49 -9.44 -30.30
CA ASP A 44 -24.99 -8.26 -30.95
C ASP A 44 -26.46 -8.04 -30.60
N VAL A 45 -26.92 -6.80 -30.70
CA VAL A 45 -28.33 -6.44 -30.62
C VAL A 45 -28.86 -6.05 -32.01
N ARG A 46 -30.15 -6.31 -32.26
CA ARG A 46 -30.76 -6.12 -33.58
C ARG A 46 -30.46 -4.77 -34.24
N PRO A 47 -30.51 -3.62 -33.52
CA PRO A 47 -30.24 -2.33 -34.17
C PRO A 47 -28.77 -2.09 -34.52
N ALA A 48 -27.84 -2.94 -34.05
CA ALA A 48 -26.42 -2.74 -34.28
C ALA A 48 -26.05 -2.98 -35.75
N LEU A 49 -25.30 -2.04 -36.32
CA LEU A 49 -24.69 -2.19 -37.64
C LEU A 49 -23.55 -3.24 -37.59
N ALA A 50 -23.25 -3.84 -38.74
CA ALA A 50 -22.14 -4.76 -38.87
C ALA A 50 -20.82 -4.12 -38.38
N SER A 51 -20.19 -4.74 -37.40
CA SER A 51 -18.96 -4.25 -36.76
C SER A 51 -18.04 -5.41 -36.36
N GLY A 52 -16.74 -5.16 -36.39
CA GLY A 52 -15.74 -6.09 -35.82
C GLY A 52 -15.89 -6.27 -34.31
N SER A 53 -16.37 -5.25 -33.59
CA SER A 53 -16.67 -5.31 -32.17
C SER A 53 -18.13 -5.67 -31.92
N PRO A 54 -18.45 -6.61 -31.03
CA PRO A 54 -19.83 -6.94 -30.66
C PRO A 54 -20.48 -5.82 -29.85
N SER A 55 -21.82 -5.84 -29.78
CA SER A 55 -22.57 -4.91 -28.92
C SER A 55 -22.24 -5.10 -27.44
N VAL A 56 -22.10 -6.34 -26.99
CA VAL A 56 -21.64 -6.70 -25.63
C VAL A 56 -20.53 -7.74 -25.73
N LYS A 57 -19.46 -7.54 -24.98
CA LYS A 57 -18.33 -8.48 -24.83
C LYS A 57 -17.98 -8.60 -23.37
N SER A 58 -17.81 -9.85 -22.89
CA SER A 58 -17.32 -10.17 -21.54
C SER A 58 -15.86 -10.60 -21.57
N VAL A 59 -15.05 -10.10 -20.63
CA VAL A 59 -13.62 -10.40 -20.54
C VAL A 59 -13.21 -10.45 -19.07
N GLY A 60 -12.33 -11.39 -18.69
CA GLY A 60 -11.64 -11.33 -17.41
C GLY A 60 -10.51 -10.28 -17.45
N ILE A 61 -10.20 -9.63 -16.35
CA ILE A 61 -9.15 -8.59 -16.28
C ILE A 61 -7.76 -9.06 -16.73
N THR A 62 -7.48 -10.36 -16.59
CA THR A 62 -6.25 -10.99 -17.08
C THR A 62 -6.34 -11.45 -18.54
N GLY A 63 -7.51 -11.30 -19.18
CA GLY A 63 -7.75 -11.68 -20.56
C GLY A 63 -7.26 -10.63 -21.56
N GLN A 64 -7.28 -10.97 -22.85
CA GLN A 64 -6.89 -10.04 -23.90
C GLN A 64 -7.98 -8.98 -24.14
N LEU A 65 -7.71 -7.76 -23.73
CA LEU A 65 -8.56 -6.59 -23.92
C LEU A 65 -8.30 -5.93 -25.29
N THR A 66 -7.04 -5.94 -25.73
CA THR A 66 -6.59 -5.35 -26.99
C THR A 66 -7.30 -5.96 -28.20
N GLY A 67 -7.47 -5.14 -29.25
CA GLY A 67 -8.20 -5.55 -30.45
C GLY A 67 -9.73 -5.36 -30.38
N SER A 68 -10.25 -4.94 -29.22
CA SER A 68 -11.66 -4.54 -29.07
C SER A 68 -11.81 -3.03 -29.11
N ARG A 69 -13.05 -2.56 -29.31
CA ARG A 69 -13.44 -1.16 -29.15
C ARG A 69 -14.74 -1.08 -28.37
N ALA A 70 -14.83 -0.18 -27.42
CA ALA A 70 -15.99 -0.03 -26.55
C ALA A 70 -16.40 1.43 -26.39
N ASP A 71 -17.70 1.71 -26.41
CA ASP A 71 -18.29 3.00 -26.03
C ASP A 71 -18.42 3.10 -24.51
N ILE A 72 -18.65 1.95 -23.84
CA ILE A 72 -18.73 1.85 -22.39
C ILE A 72 -17.94 0.61 -21.94
N ILE A 73 -17.11 0.80 -20.92
CA ILE A 73 -16.46 -0.30 -20.18
C ILE A 73 -17.05 -0.32 -18.78
N ILE A 74 -17.61 -1.45 -18.38
CA ILE A 74 -18.06 -1.72 -17.00
C ILE A 74 -17.03 -2.64 -16.39
N ALA A 75 -16.26 -2.13 -15.44
CA ALA A 75 -15.26 -2.88 -14.69
C ALA A 75 -15.88 -3.25 -13.33
N ASP A 76 -16.39 -4.48 -13.25
CA ASP A 76 -17.15 -5.00 -12.12
C ASP A 76 -16.30 -5.92 -11.26
N ASP A 77 -16.08 -5.52 -9.99
CA ASP A 77 -15.24 -6.26 -9.03
C ASP A 77 -13.92 -6.74 -9.63
N ILE A 78 -13.19 -5.85 -10.30
CA ILE A 78 -11.90 -6.20 -10.93
C ILE A 78 -10.77 -6.38 -9.91
N GLU A 79 -10.90 -5.76 -8.73
CA GLU A 79 -10.00 -5.96 -7.59
C GLU A 79 -10.61 -6.96 -6.62
N VAL A 80 -9.86 -8.02 -6.34
CA VAL A 80 -10.20 -9.07 -5.37
C VAL A 80 -8.96 -9.42 -4.55
N PRO A 81 -9.07 -10.07 -3.38
CA PRO A 81 -7.90 -10.44 -2.60
C PRO A 81 -6.80 -11.12 -3.41
N ASN A 82 -7.16 -12.05 -4.30
CA ASN A 82 -6.21 -12.82 -5.09
C ASN A 82 -5.37 -12.01 -6.09
N ASN A 83 -5.74 -10.78 -6.40
CA ASN A 83 -4.99 -9.91 -7.32
C ASN A 83 -4.60 -8.54 -6.73
N SER A 84 -4.78 -8.35 -5.41
CA SER A 84 -4.49 -7.09 -4.72
C SER A 84 -3.72 -7.25 -3.41
N MET A 85 -3.47 -8.48 -2.94
CA MET A 85 -2.81 -8.75 -1.68
C MET A 85 -1.39 -8.20 -1.60
N THR A 86 -0.59 -8.34 -2.66
CA THR A 86 0.79 -7.86 -2.70
C THR A 86 0.90 -6.61 -3.58
N GLN A 87 1.95 -5.83 -3.36
CA GLN A 87 2.23 -4.66 -4.19
C GLN A 87 2.39 -5.04 -5.66
N MET A 88 3.14 -6.11 -5.96
CA MET A 88 3.32 -6.60 -7.32
C MET A 88 1.98 -6.96 -8.00
N MET A 89 1.05 -7.55 -7.26
CA MET A 89 -0.28 -7.87 -7.79
C MET A 89 -1.07 -6.59 -8.11
N ARG A 90 -1.05 -5.60 -7.21
CA ARG A 90 -1.70 -4.30 -7.43
C ARG A 90 -1.12 -3.57 -8.64
N GLU A 91 0.19 -3.59 -8.81
CA GLU A 91 0.86 -3.00 -9.99
C GLU A 91 0.45 -3.68 -11.28
N LYS A 92 0.42 -5.02 -11.31
CA LYS A 92 -0.07 -5.77 -12.48
C LYS A 92 -1.53 -5.43 -12.80
N LEU A 93 -2.36 -5.28 -11.77
CA LEU A 93 -3.76 -4.86 -11.95
C LEU A 93 -3.82 -3.43 -12.51
N GLY A 94 -3.01 -2.51 -11.97
CA GLY A 94 -2.91 -1.12 -12.45
C GLY A 94 -2.49 -1.03 -13.91
N GLU A 95 -1.52 -1.85 -14.35
CA GLU A 95 -1.11 -1.93 -15.75
C GLU A 95 -2.23 -2.49 -16.65
N ALA A 96 -2.91 -3.54 -16.21
CA ALA A 96 -4.04 -4.09 -16.96
C ALA A 96 -5.18 -3.09 -17.15
N VAL A 97 -5.44 -2.26 -16.15
CA VAL A 97 -6.48 -1.20 -16.21
C VAL A 97 -6.10 -0.07 -17.18
N LYS A 98 -4.81 0.21 -17.39
CA LYS A 98 -4.36 1.21 -18.39
C LYS A 98 -4.76 0.81 -19.82
N GLU A 99 -4.92 -0.49 -20.10
CA GLU A 99 -5.39 -0.93 -21.42
C GLU A 99 -6.82 -0.49 -21.73
N PHE A 100 -7.63 -0.15 -20.74
CA PHE A 100 -8.99 0.33 -20.94
C PHE A 100 -9.01 1.61 -21.79
N ASP A 101 -8.06 2.50 -21.57
CA ASP A 101 -7.95 3.76 -22.33
C ASP A 101 -7.65 3.51 -23.80
N ALA A 102 -6.89 2.45 -24.13
CA ALA A 102 -6.59 2.05 -25.50
C ALA A 102 -7.77 1.38 -26.22
N VAL A 103 -8.69 0.79 -25.47
CA VAL A 103 -9.90 0.10 -25.99
C VAL A 103 -11.08 1.05 -26.10
N LEU A 104 -11.12 2.08 -25.25
CA LEU A 104 -12.20 3.05 -25.22
C LEU A 104 -12.23 3.88 -26.50
N LYS A 105 -13.42 4.06 -27.08
CA LYS A 105 -13.62 4.99 -28.19
C LYS A 105 -13.58 6.45 -27.71
N PRO A 106 -13.35 7.43 -28.60
CA PRO A 106 -13.56 8.84 -28.26
C PRO A 106 -14.95 9.05 -27.63
N ASP A 107 -15.04 9.88 -26.58
CA ASP A 107 -16.25 10.14 -25.80
C ASP A 107 -16.83 8.93 -25.04
N GLY A 108 -16.14 7.79 -25.05
CA GLY A 108 -16.52 6.61 -24.29
C GLY A 108 -16.37 6.83 -22.78
N LYS A 109 -16.99 5.94 -22.00
CA LYS A 109 -17.01 6.03 -20.53
C LYS A 109 -16.53 4.74 -19.91
N ILE A 110 -15.83 4.86 -18.78
CA ILE A 110 -15.47 3.73 -17.93
C ILE A 110 -16.21 3.86 -16.61
N LEU A 111 -16.91 2.81 -16.21
CA LEU A 111 -17.60 2.70 -14.94
C LEU A 111 -16.92 1.61 -14.12
N TYR A 112 -16.32 1.97 -12.99
CA TYR A 112 -15.78 1.03 -12.02
C TYR A 112 -16.78 0.78 -10.91
N LEU A 113 -17.04 -0.49 -10.63
CA LEU A 113 -17.85 -0.96 -9.53
C LEU A 113 -17.00 -1.93 -8.70
N GLY A 114 -17.02 -1.81 -7.38
CA GLY A 114 -16.28 -2.75 -6.54
C GLY A 114 -16.10 -2.28 -5.11
N THR A 115 -15.49 -3.16 -4.33
CA THR A 115 -15.16 -2.95 -2.92
C THR A 115 -13.64 -2.84 -2.78
N PRO A 116 -13.09 -1.77 -2.16
CA PRO A 116 -11.67 -1.67 -1.91
C PRO A 116 -11.22 -2.80 -0.96
N GLN A 117 -10.05 -3.40 -1.23
CA GLN A 117 -9.53 -4.49 -0.41
C GLN A 117 -8.49 -4.03 0.62
N CYS A 118 -7.91 -2.85 0.42
CA CYS A 118 -6.93 -2.22 1.31
C CYS A 118 -6.87 -0.71 1.03
N GLU A 119 -6.15 0.06 1.85
CA GLU A 119 -5.92 1.50 1.63
C GLU A 119 -5.34 1.78 0.24
N MET A 120 -4.47 0.89 -0.25
CA MET A 120 -3.80 0.99 -1.55
C MET A 120 -4.60 0.33 -2.67
N SER A 121 -5.90 0.23 -2.51
CA SER A 121 -6.81 -0.27 -3.53
C SER A 121 -6.71 0.56 -4.81
N LEU A 122 -6.82 -0.13 -5.95
CA LEU A 122 -6.92 0.52 -7.26
C LEU A 122 -8.01 1.61 -7.26
N TYR A 123 -9.15 1.35 -6.62
CA TYR A 123 -10.26 2.30 -6.59
C TYR A 123 -9.87 3.64 -5.95
N ASN A 124 -9.04 3.63 -4.91
CA ASN A 124 -8.55 4.86 -4.28
C ASN A 124 -7.64 5.66 -5.21
N THR A 125 -6.82 5.00 -6.02
CA THR A 125 -5.91 5.67 -6.98
C THR A 125 -6.61 6.22 -8.22
N LEU A 126 -7.81 5.75 -8.55
CA LEU A 126 -8.57 6.25 -9.68
C LEU A 126 -8.98 7.72 -9.53
N THR A 127 -9.14 8.21 -8.30
CA THR A 127 -9.44 9.64 -8.06
C THR A 127 -8.30 10.55 -8.51
N GLU A 128 -7.05 10.11 -8.36
CA GLU A 128 -5.86 10.83 -8.84
C GLU A 128 -5.80 10.89 -10.37
N ARG A 129 -6.42 9.92 -11.03
CA ARG A 129 -6.58 9.87 -12.49
C ARG A 129 -7.80 10.66 -13.01
N GLY A 130 -8.49 11.40 -12.14
CA GLY A 130 -9.62 12.24 -12.49
C GLY A 130 -11.00 11.55 -12.48
N TYR A 131 -11.09 10.31 -12.00
CA TYR A 131 -12.38 9.63 -11.85
C TYR A 131 -13.15 10.17 -10.64
N GLN A 132 -14.45 10.32 -10.80
CA GLN A 132 -15.35 10.67 -9.71
C GLN A 132 -15.73 9.40 -8.95
N MET A 133 -15.35 9.33 -7.69
CA MET A 133 -15.74 8.25 -6.79
C MET A 133 -17.04 8.58 -6.08
N ARG A 134 -17.88 7.57 -5.87
CA ARG A 134 -19.09 7.62 -5.04
C ARG A 134 -19.11 6.39 -4.13
N VAL A 135 -19.13 6.64 -2.83
CA VAL A 135 -19.12 5.59 -1.79
C VAL A 135 -20.50 5.55 -1.16
N TRP A 136 -21.12 4.37 -1.18
CA TRP A 136 -22.37 4.07 -0.47
C TRP A 136 -22.07 3.08 0.66
N THR A 137 -22.14 3.54 1.89
CA THR A 137 -21.96 2.72 3.08
C THR A 137 -23.27 1.99 3.43
N ALA A 138 -23.19 0.85 4.11
CA ALA A 138 -24.41 0.13 4.55
C ALA A 138 -25.11 0.82 5.72
N ARG A 139 -24.35 1.49 6.59
CA ARG A 139 -24.87 2.34 7.66
C ARG A 139 -24.44 3.79 7.41
N TYR A 140 -25.25 4.74 7.84
CA TYR A 140 -24.82 6.14 7.88
C TYR A 140 -23.63 6.28 8.82
N PRO A 141 -22.50 6.83 8.37
CA PRO A 141 -21.37 7.14 9.26
C PRO A 141 -21.70 8.34 10.15
N SER A 142 -20.97 8.55 11.23
CA SER A 142 -21.03 9.83 11.94
C SER A 142 -20.55 10.98 11.04
N ILE A 143 -20.99 12.20 11.29
CA ILE A 143 -20.59 13.38 10.49
C ILE A 143 -19.07 13.53 10.51
N GLU A 144 -18.42 13.39 11.68
CA GLU A 144 -16.96 13.44 11.79
C GLU A 144 -16.29 12.38 10.92
N LYS A 145 -16.78 11.14 10.93
CA LYS A 145 -16.25 10.06 10.10
C LYS A 145 -16.55 10.28 8.63
N ALA A 146 -17.71 10.81 8.29
CA ALA A 146 -18.07 11.18 6.92
C ALA A 146 -17.08 12.19 6.33
N GLU A 147 -16.75 13.24 7.07
CA GLU A 147 -15.78 14.27 6.66
C GLU A 147 -14.36 13.73 6.56
N LYS A 148 -13.90 13.00 7.58
CA LYS A 148 -12.52 12.58 7.73
C LYS A 148 -12.14 11.39 6.81
N SER A 149 -13.01 10.37 6.73
CA SER A 149 -12.69 9.12 6.02
C SER A 149 -13.18 9.12 4.58
N TYR A 150 -14.32 9.72 4.29
CA TYR A 150 -14.91 9.69 2.95
C TYR A 150 -14.82 11.03 2.22
N GLY A 151 -15.02 12.15 2.92
CA GLY A 151 -14.99 13.48 2.30
C GLY A 151 -15.94 13.58 1.10
N GLN A 152 -15.47 14.17 0.01
CA GLN A 152 -16.25 14.33 -1.23
C GLN A 152 -16.58 13.00 -1.95
N ARG A 153 -16.00 11.87 -1.50
CA ARG A 153 -16.27 10.54 -2.06
C ARG A 153 -17.60 9.95 -1.55
N LEU A 154 -18.08 10.38 -0.38
CA LEU A 154 -19.40 9.93 0.10
C LEU A 154 -20.48 10.30 -0.92
N ALA A 155 -21.42 9.40 -1.18
CA ALA A 155 -22.50 9.66 -2.13
C ALA A 155 -23.29 10.91 -1.70
N PRO A 156 -23.55 11.85 -2.59
CA PRO A 156 -24.28 13.09 -2.26
C PRO A 156 -25.63 12.83 -1.58
N THR A 157 -26.32 11.79 -1.99
CA THR A 157 -27.61 11.39 -1.39
C THR A 157 -27.50 11.04 0.09
N LEU A 158 -26.39 10.42 0.51
CA LEU A 158 -26.13 10.12 1.92
C LEU A 158 -25.76 11.40 2.66
N TRP A 159 -24.88 12.21 2.07
CA TRP A 159 -24.46 13.48 2.64
C TRP A 159 -25.64 14.41 2.89
N ASP A 160 -26.49 14.60 1.88
CA ASP A 160 -27.67 15.44 1.98
C ASP A 160 -28.67 14.92 3.01
N ALA A 161 -28.90 13.61 3.05
CA ALA A 161 -29.78 12.99 4.05
C ALA A 161 -29.27 13.24 5.47
N MET A 162 -27.96 13.07 5.73
CA MET A 162 -27.37 13.28 7.05
C MET A 162 -27.46 14.73 7.53
N HIS A 163 -27.41 15.70 6.61
CA HIS A 163 -27.47 17.13 6.95
C HIS A 163 -28.88 17.71 6.98
N SER A 164 -29.85 17.05 6.35
CA SER A 164 -31.25 17.47 6.33
C SER A 164 -32.13 16.78 7.36
N ALA A 165 -31.66 15.73 8.01
CA ALA A 165 -32.43 14.98 9.00
C ALA A 165 -32.63 15.78 10.29
N GLU A 166 -33.84 15.71 10.85
CA GLU A 166 -34.15 16.34 12.13
C GLU A 166 -33.46 15.70 13.35
N SER A 167 -33.01 14.43 13.18
CA SER A 167 -32.25 13.68 14.19
C SER A 167 -31.06 13.00 13.55
N PRO A 168 -29.97 12.72 14.31
CA PRO A 168 -28.79 12.03 13.78
C PRO A 168 -29.17 10.68 13.16
N LEU A 169 -28.70 10.43 11.94
CA LEU A 169 -28.89 9.14 11.25
C LEU A 169 -27.75 8.15 11.53
N ASP A 170 -26.74 8.57 12.27
CA ASP A 170 -25.55 7.80 12.59
C ASP A 170 -25.90 6.37 13.06
N GLY A 171 -25.24 5.39 12.43
CA GLY A 171 -25.47 3.97 12.71
C GLY A 171 -26.72 3.35 12.07
N ASN A 172 -27.67 4.13 11.59
CA ASN A 172 -28.87 3.60 10.96
C ASN A 172 -28.54 2.96 9.60
N PRO A 173 -29.28 1.90 9.16
CA PRO A 173 -29.16 1.35 7.81
C PRO A 173 -29.47 2.40 6.74
N VAL A 174 -28.64 2.43 5.68
CA VAL A 174 -28.86 3.33 4.52
C VAL A 174 -30.00 2.83 3.63
N ASP A 175 -30.08 1.53 3.44
CA ASP A 175 -31.17 0.87 2.68
C ASP A 175 -31.79 -0.27 3.52
N PRO A 176 -32.72 0.06 4.43
CA PRO A 176 -33.34 -0.93 5.32
C PRO A 176 -34.24 -1.94 4.61
N LYS A 177 -34.57 -1.73 3.33
CA LYS A 177 -35.27 -2.73 2.52
C LYS A 177 -34.38 -3.85 2.05
N ARG A 178 -33.08 -3.55 1.86
CA ARG A 178 -32.05 -4.51 1.45
C ARG A 178 -31.37 -5.16 2.66
N PHE A 179 -30.99 -4.35 3.61
CA PHE A 179 -30.35 -4.75 4.86
C PHE A 179 -30.94 -3.91 5.98
N ASP A 180 -31.76 -4.51 6.80
CA ASP A 180 -32.26 -3.87 8.02
C ASP A 180 -31.18 -3.90 9.13
N ASP A 181 -31.54 -3.44 10.32
CA ASP A 181 -30.60 -3.33 11.42
C ASP A 181 -30.14 -4.70 11.96
N GLU A 182 -31.04 -5.68 11.97
CA GLU A 182 -30.79 -7.05 12.42
C GLU A 182 -29.83 -7.75 11.44
N ASP A 183 -30.12 -7.69 10.14
CA ASP A 183 -29.24 -8.18 9.09
C ASP A 183 -27.80 -7.62 9.18
N LEU A 184 -27.68 -6.30 9.40
CA LEU A 184 -26.37 -5.66 9.50
C LEU A 184 -25.64 -6.04 10.79
N MET A 185 -26.37 -6.24 11.90
CA MET A 185 -25.80 -6.70 13.16
C MET A 185 -25.26 -8.13 13.04
N GLU A 186 -26.02 -9.03 12.41
CA GLU A 186 -25.58 -10.41 12.16
C GLU A 186 -24.31 -10.44 11.29
N ARG A 187 -24.23 -9.60 10.28
CA ARG A 187 -23.06 -9.48 9.43
C ARG A 187 -21.85 -8.92 10.19
N GLU A 188 -22.05 -7.94 11.06
CA GLU A 188 -20.99 -7.40 11.89
C GLU A 188 -20.44 -8.46 12.86
N LEU A 189 -21.30 -9.28 13.44
CA LEU A 189 -20.90 -10.43 14.26
C LEU A 189 -20.13 -11.48 13.46
N SER A 190 -20.58 -11.77 12.24
CA SER A 190 -19.95 -12.77 11.36
C SER A 190 -18.59 -12.33 10.81
N TYR A 191 -18.48 -11.10 10.34
CA TYR A 191 -17.27 -10.56 9.72
C TYR A 191 -16.27 -9.98 10.74
N GLY A 192 -16.73 -9.74 11.96
CA GLY A 192 -16.00 -8.94 12.94
C GLY A 192 -15.93 -7.46 12.53
N ARG A 193 -15.42 -6.63 13.43
CA ARG A 193 -15.39 -5.17 13.27
C ARG A 193 -14.62 -4.70 12.04
N SER A 194 -13.43 -5.26 11.81
CA SER A 194 -12.58 -4.88 10.66
C SER A 194 -13.15 -5.36 9.33
N GLY A 195 -13.67 -6.58 9.29
CA GLY A 195 -14.33 -7.13 8.10
C GLY A 195 -15.60 -6.38 7.73
N PHE A 196 -16.42 -6.01 8.71
CA PHE A 196 -17.62 -5.19 8.48
C PHE A 196 -17.25 -3.78 7.99
N ALA A 197 -16.25 -3.15 8.60
CA ALA A 197 -15.76 -1.86 8.15
C ALA A 197 -15.32 -1.92 6.67
N LEU A 198 -14.59 -2.96 6.28
CA LEU A 198 -14.12 -3.15 4.91
C LEU A 198 -15.26 -3.40 3.92
N GLN A 199 -16.11 -4.40 4.20
CA GLN A 199 -17.07 -4.91 3.22
C GLN A 199 -18.37 -4.10 3.16
N PHE A 200 -18.82 -3.54 4.29
CA PHE A 200 -20.10 -2.86 4.40
C PHE A 200 -19.96 -1.35 4.58
N MET A 201 -18.88 -0.90 5.19
CA MET A 201 -18.63 0.54 5.33
C MET A 201 -17.63 1.07 4.31
N LEU A 202 -16.98 0.20 3.52
CA LEU A 202 -15.96 0.54 2.52
C LEU A 202 -14.81 1.35 3.12
N ASP A 203 -14.51 1.08 4.40
CA ASP A 203 -13.48 1.71 5.20
C ASP A 203 -12.32 0.73 5.39
N THR A 204 -11.21 1.01 4.75
CA THR A 204 -10.02 0.15 4.76
C THR A 204 -9.15 0.32 6.01
N SER A 205 -9.37 1.38 6.79
CA SER A 205 -8.46 1.78 7.88
C SER A 205 -8.27 0.71 8.96
N LEU A 206 -9.33 0.01 9.35
CA LEU A 206 -9.24 -1.06 10.36
C LEU A 206 -8.62 -2.35 9.80
N ALA A 207 -8.95 -2.71 8.55
CA ALA A 207 -8.40 -3.88 7.89
C ALA A 207 -6.88 -3.75 7.70
N ASP A 208 -6.42 -2.54 7.37
CA ASP A 208 -5.01 -2.23 7.20
C ASP A 208 -4.27 -2.22 8.55
N MET A 209 -4.87 -1.72 9.63
CA MET A 209 -4.28 -1.77 10.97
C MET A 209 -4.03 -3.20 11.46
N ASP A 210 -4.93 -4.13 11.17
CA ASP A 210 -4.76 -5.55 11.53
C ASP A 210 -3.77 -6.27 10.61
N ARG A 211 -3.68 -5.83 9.38
CA ARG A 211 -2.84 -6.44 8.33
C ARG A 211 -1.37 -6.07 8.45
N TYR A 212 -1.08 -4.82 8.83
CA TYR A 212 0.27 -4.28 8.90
C TYR A 212 0.76 -4.22 10.35
N PRO A 213 1.68 -5.11 10.74
CA PRO A 213 2.08 -5.24 12.15
C PRO A 213 2.96 -4.10 12.66
N LEU A 214 3.65 -3.38 11.77
CA LEU A 214 4.57 -2.32 12.15
C LEU A 214 3.93 -0.96 11.95
N LYS A 215 3.90 -0.12 13.00
CA LYS A 215 3.23 1.18 13.02
C LYS A 215 4.20 2.29 13.39
N LEU A 216 4.03 3.47 12.82
CA LEU A 216 4.84 4.66 13.17
C LEU A 216 4.60 5.08 14.62
N SER A 217 3.41 4.86 15.15
CA SER A 217 3.06 5.12 16.55
C SER A 217 3.86 4.30 17.56
N ASP A 218 4.43 3.18 17.14
CA ASP A 218 5.24 2.33 18.01
C ASP A 218 6.70 2.80 18.08
N LEU A 219 7.10 3.71 17.20
CA LEU A 219 8.42 4.35 17.21
C LEU A 219 8.48 5.49 18.23
N MET A 220 9.66 5.76 18.77
CA MET A 220 9.96 7.02 19.43
C MET A 220 10.85 7.88 18.51
N VAL A 221 10.48 9.15 18.34
CA VAL A 221 11.21 10.09 17.50
C VAL A 221 11.92 11.12 18.38
N MET A 222 13.24 11.12 18.33
CA MET A 222 14.08 12.12 19.02
C MET A 222 15.43 12.24 18.34
N SER A 223 16.09 13.39 18.51
CA SER A 223 17.45 13.58 18.02
C SER A 223 18.42 12.59 18.67
N VAL A 224 19.20 11.92 17.85
CA VAL A 224 20.19 10.89 18.26
C VAL A 224 21.58 11.51 18.21
N ASP A 225 22.23 11.57 19.39
CA ASP A 225 23.64 11.98 19.48
C ASP A 225 24.56 10.84 19.01
N ASN A 226 25.75 11.21 18.51
CA ASN A 226 26.68 10.21 17.98
C ASN A 226 27.41 9.37 19.02
N ASP A 227 27.53 9.87 20.24
CA ASP A 227 28.35 9.25 21.27
C ASP A 227 27.52 8.71 22.45
N LYS A 228 26.41 9.38 22.78
CA LYS A 228 25.64 9.13 23.99
C LYS A 228 24.14 9.10 23.77
N ALA A 229 23.44 8.36 24.62
CA ALA A 229 21.99 8.38 24.71
C ALA A 229 21.53 8.38 26.16
N PRO A 230 20.27 8.75 26.44
CA PRO A 230 19.73 8.73 27.80
C PRO A 230 19.59 7.29 28.30
N GLU A 231 19.84 7.09 29.59
CA GLU A 231 19.73 5.78 30.24
C GLU A 231 18.35 5.13 30.06
N LYS A 232 17.28 5.95 30.08
CA LYS A 232 15.90 5.47 29.96
C LYS A 232 15.01 6.48 29.28
N LEU A 233 14.13 6.00 28.39
CA LEU A 233 13.08 6.75 27.75
C LEU A 233 11.71 6.26 28.23
N VAL A 234 10.77 7.18 28.40
CA VAL A 234 9.38 6.88 28.72
C VAL A 234 8.54 7.17 27.49
N TYR A 235 7.89 6.14 26.97
CA TYR A 235 6.94 6.29 25.87
C TYR A 235 5.59 6.84 26.34
N GLY A 236 4.94 7.65 25.50
CA GLY A 236 3.59 8.13 25.69
C GLY A 236 3.07 8.82 24.44
N VAL A 237 1.77 9.07 24.39
CA VAL A 237 1.08 9.62 23.23
C VAL A 237 0.76 11.12 23.33
N MET A 238 1.22 11.77 24.40
CA MET A 238 0.93 13.19 24.68
C MET A 238 1.78 14.15 23.86
N LYS A 239 2.88 13.65 23.26
CA LYS A 239 3.80 14.46 22.46
C LYS A 239 3.84 14.00 20.98
N PRO A 240 2.77 14.21 20.21
CA PRO A 240 2.79 13.90 18.79
C PRO A 240 3.77 14.81 18.05
N VAL A 241 4.50 14.26 17.09
CA VAL A 241 5.40 15.00 16.20
C VAL A 241 4.68 15.20 14.88
N SER A 242 4.35 16.45 14.54
CA SER A 242 3.52 16.82 13.38
C SER A 242 4.27 17.55 12.27
N ASP A 243 5.52 17.94 12.52
CA ASP A 243 6.38 18.71 11.61
C ASP A 243 7.24 17.84 10.69
N LEU A 244 7.11 16.51 10.79
CA LEU A 244 7.77 15.55 9.93
C LEU A 244 6.83 14.98 8.88
N PRO A 245 7.37 14.64 7.69
CA PRO A 245 6.57 13.93 6.68
C PRO A 245 6.08 12.59 7.23
N ASN A 246 4.77 12.37 7.10
CA ASN A 246 4.12 11.16 7.57
C ASN A 246 3.49 10.41 6.41
N VAL A 247 4.04 9.24 6.10
CA VAL A 247 3.56 8.32 5.07
C VAL A 247 2.99 7.02 5.67
N GLY A 248 2.72 7.03 6.97
CA GLY A 248 2.09 5.93 7.69
C GLY A 248 0.67 5.63 7.23
N LEU A 249 0.05 4.66 7.86
CA LEU A 249 -1.36 4.35 7.65
C LEU A 249 -2.26 5.51 8.12
N ALA A 250 -3.48 5.56 7.63
CA ALA A 250 -4.43 6.60 8.01
C ALA A 250 -4.61 6.66 9.54
N GLY A 251 -4.29 7.81 10.12
CA GLY A 251 -4.36 8.02 11.57
C GLY A 251 -3.11 7.63 12.36
N ASP A 252 -2.11 7.01 11.74
CA ASP A 252 -0.81 6.72 12.37
C ASP A 252 0.00 8.00 12.58
N LYS A 253 0.74 8.11 13.68
CA LYS A 253 1.48 9.31 14.07
C LYS A 253 2.81 8.96 14.70
N TYR A 254 3.78 9.86 14.56
CA TYR A 254 5.00 9.80 15.34
C TYR A 254 4.80 10.42 16.73
N TYR A 255 5.53 9.87 17.72
CA TYR A 255 5.56 10.39 19.09
C TYR A 255 6.99 10.59 19.58
N ALA A 256 7.23 11.72 20.23
CA ALA A 256 8.46 11.97 20.97
C ALA A 256 8.38 11.30 22.35
N PRO A 257 9.52 10.98 23.00
CA PRO A 257 9.52 10.48 24.36
C PRO A 257 8.77 11.44 25.30
N GLU A 258 7.92 10.90 26.16
CA GLU A 258 7.18 11.66 27.18
C GLU A 258 8.14 12.26 28.21
N ALA A 259 9.09 11.45 28.64
CA ALA A 259 10.15 11.86 29.55
C ALA A 259 11.46 11.15 29.22
N ILE A 260 12.55 11.83 29.56
CA ILE A 260 13.91 11.32 29.56
C ILE A 260 14.32 11.17 31.02
N VAL A 261 14.84 10.00 31.41
CA VAL A 261 15.21 9.68 32.80
C VAL A 261 16.66 9.21 32.84
N GLY A 262 17.42 9.69 33.82
CA GLY A 262 18.83 9.41 34.00
C GLY A 262 19.74 10.33 33.19
N ASP A 263 21.02 10.01 33.19
CA ASP A 263 22.05 10.76 32.48
C ASP A 263 22.22 10.27 31.03
N TYR A 264 22.97 11.02 30.24
CA TYR A 264 23.40 10.58 28.91
C TYR A 264 24.70 9.81 29.07
N ILE A 265 24.68 8.54 28.72
CA ILE A 265 25.81 7.60 28.79
C ILE A 265 26.20 7.06 27.41
N ASP A 266 27.39 6.53 27.32
CA ASP A 266 27.94 5.98 26.07
C ASP A 266 27.10 4.78 25.58
N TYR A 267 27.01 4.59 24.27
CA TYR A 267 26.35 3.42 23.68
C TYR A 267 27.07 2.12 24.03
N ASP A 268 26.33 1.04 24.22
CA ASP A 268 26.84 -0.31 24.36
C ASP A 268 27.53 -0.80 23.07
N GLY A 269 27.04 -0.31 21.92
CA GLY A 269 27.59 -0.63 20.61
C GLY A 269 26.94 0.16 19.50
N SER A 270 27.59 0.19 18.36
CA SER A 270 27.08 0.82 17.13
C SER A 270 27.50 0.06 15.89
N VAL A 271 26.59 -0.09 14.93
CA VAL A 271 26.80 -0.89 13.74
C VAL A 271 26.32 -0.15 12.48
N LEU A 272 27.09 -0.22 11.41
CA LEU A 272 26.65 0.08 10.06
C LEU A 272 26.31 -1.23 9.36
N VAL A 273 25.06 -1.41 8.98
CA VAL A 273 24.59 -2.56 8.21
C VAL A 273 24.49 -2.16 6.74
N ILE A 274 25.00 -3.01 5.84
CA ILE A 274 25.00 -2.75 4.40
C ILE A 274 24.36 -3.94 3.69
N ASP A 275 23.36 -3.67 2.85
CA ASP A 275 22.78 -4.61 1.88
C ASP A 275 23.25 -4.19 0.49
N PRO A 276 24.28 -4.84 -0.07
CA PRO A 276 24.87 -4.42 -1.32
C PRO A 276 23.93 -4.70 -2.50
N SER A 277 23.71 -3.72 -3.38
CA SER A 277 23.09 -3.97 -4.67
C SER A 277 24.04 -4.70 -5.61
N GLY A 278 23.47 -5.59 -6.44
CA GLY A 278 24.20 -6.21 -7.52
C GLY A 278 24.46 -5.25 -8.70
N ARG A 279 24.71 -5.81 -9.88
CA ARG A 279 24.75 -5.04 -11.13
C ARG A 279 23.32 -4.80 -11.62
N GLY A 280 22.68 -3.73 -11.17
CA GLY A 280 21.31 -3.42 -11.55
C GLY A 280 20.92 -1.96 -11.26
N GLN A 281 19.64 -1.66 -11.33
CA GLN A 281 19.08 -0.36 -10.98
C GLN A 281 18.81 -0.21 -9.47
N ASP A 282 19.05 -1.27 -8.68
CA ASP A 282 18.81 -1.27 -7.25
C ASP A 282 19.90 -0.49 -6.51
N GLU A 283 19.50 0.10 -5.37
CA GLU A 283 20.42 0.85 -4.52
C GLU A 283 21.13 -0.07 -3.52
N THR A 284 22.38 0.23 -3.21
CA THR A 284 23.04 -0.32 -2.03
C THR A 284 22.44 0.36 -0.80
N ALA A 285 21.68 -0.40 -0.04
CA ALA A 285 21.01 0.10 1.15
C ALA A 285 21.94 0.02 2.37
N TYR A 286 21.78 0.98 3.30
CA TYR A 286 22.50 0.98 4.55
C TYR A 286 21.65 1.52 5.71
N ALA A 287 22.00 1.09 6.93
CA ALA A 287 21.44 1.64 8.15
C ALA A 287 22.51 1.69 9.25
N VAL A 288 22.52 2.77 10.03
CA VAL A 288 23.34 2.90 11.23
C VAL A 288 22.45 2.77 12.46
N VAL A 289 22.74 1.76 13.27
CA VAL A 289 21.99 1.46 14.50
C VAL A 289 22.97 1.47 15.68
N LYS A 290 22.58 2.19 16.74
CA LYS A 290 23.30 2.22 18.02
C LYS A 290 22.43 1.56 19.08
N MET A 291 23.04 0.96 20.08
CA MET A 291 22.34 0.23 21.15
C MET A 291 22.73 0.77 22.52
N LEU A 292 21.73 0.95 23.37
CA LEU A 292 21.91 1.24 24.78
C LEU A 292 20.72 0.69 25.60
N ASN A 293 21.00 -0.10 26.64
CA ASN A 293 19.98 -0.62 27.58
C ASN A 293 18.79 -1.30 26.87
N GLY A 294 19.04 -1.96 25.72
CA GLY A 294 18.03 -2.63 24.90
C GLY A 294 17.18 -1.70 24.03
N TYR A 295 17.47 -0.40 24.02
CA TYR A 295 16.96 0.54 23.02
C TYR A 295 17.85 0.50 21.76
N LEU A 296 17.22 0.60 20.60
CA LEU A 296 17.88 0.68 19.29
C LEU A 296 17.65 2.08 18.70
N TYR A 297 18.72 2.77 18.42
CA TYR A 297 18.72 4.13 17.90
C TYR A 297 19.17 4.13 16.43
N VAL A 298 18.25 4.43 15.53
CA VAL A 298 18.55 4.60 14.10
C VAL A 298 19.02 6.03 13.88
N SER A 299 20.34 6.20 13.73
CA SER A 299 20.97 7.51 13.58
C SER A 299 21.15 7.94 12.13
N ASP A 300 21.22 6.99 11.20
CA ASP A 300 21.26 7.23 9.76
C ASP A 300 20.77 6.02 8.97
N CYS A 301 20.17 6.25 7.81
CA CYS A 301 19.88 5.21 6.83
C CYS A 301 19.70 5.80 5.43
N GLY A 302 19.70 4.96 4.42
CA GLY A 302 19.44 5.37 3.04
C GLY A 302 19.87 4.36 2.00
N GLY A 303 19.68 4.73 0.74
CA GLY A 303 20.15 4.04 -0.44
C GLY A 303 21.21 4.85 -1.18
N ILE A 304 22.13 4.16 -1.81
CA ILE A 304 23.17 4.74 -2.68
C ILE A 304 23.07 4.05 -4.02
N GLN A 305 22.78 4.81 -5.07
CA GLN A 305 22.86 4.30 -6.43
C GLN A 305 24.31 4.07 -6.81
N GLY A 306 24.62 2.86 -7.25
CA GLY A 306 25.98 2.45 -7.58
C GLY A 306 26.28 1.12 -6.92
N GLY A 307 26.81 0.15 -7.35
CA GLY A 307 27.10 -1.15 -6.70
C GLY A 307 28.48 -1.12 -6.05
N TYR A 308 29.47 -1.65 -6.78
CA TYR A 308 30.84 -1.84 -6.29
C TYR A 308 31.82 -0.74 -6.72
N ASP A 309 31.31 0.44 -7.09
CA ASP A 309 32.17 1.57 -7.51
C ASP A 309 32.84 2.28 -6.33
N GLU A 310 33.97 2.93 -6.62
CA GLU A 310 34.78 3.62 -5.62
C GLU A 310 33.99 4.71 -4.87
N THR A 311 33.06 5.38 -5.55
CA THR A 311 32.26 6.45 -4.96
C THR A 311 31.34 5.90 -3.88
N THR A 312 30.65 4.80 -4.16
CA THR A 312 29.75 4.11 -3.21
C THR A 312 30.53 3.59 -2.01
N LEU A 313 31.68 2.90 -2.26
CA LEU A 313 32.53 2.38 -1.19
C LEU A 313 33.07 3.51 -0.29
N THR A 314 33.53 4.62 -0.89
CA THR A 314 34.02 5.78 -0.15
C THR A 314 32.92 6.44 0.69
N LYS A 315 31.71 6.59 0.16
CA LYS A 315 30.56 7.15 0.91
C LYS A 315 30.24 6.29 2.13
N LEU A 316 30.16 4.98 1.99
CA LEU A 316 29.90 4.05 3.10
C LEU A 316 30.97 4.13 4.19
N CYS A 317 32.24 4.24 3.81
CA CYS A 317 33.36 4.41 4.76
C CYS A 317 33.27 5.76 5.49
N ASN A 318 32.87 6.84 4.82
CA ASN A 318 32.67 8.13 5.45
C ASN A 318 31.50 8.11 6.43
N ILE A 319 30.38 7.45 6.08
CA ILE A 319 29.26 7.24 6.99
C ILE A 319 29.73 6.48 8.25
N ALA A 320 30.48 5.39 8.09
CA ALA A 320 31.02 4.65 9.22
C ALA A 320 31.86 5.53 10.14
N LYS A 321 32.68 6.41 9.56
CA LYS A 321 33.55 7.36 10.29
C LYS A 321 32.74 8.45 11.00
N GLU A 322 31.81 9.10 10.29
CA GLU A 322 30.96 10.19 10.82
C GLU A 322 30.10 9.71 11.97
N GLN A 323 29.53 8.49 11.83
CA GLN A 323 28.67 7.88 12.81
C GLN A 323 29.44 7.13 13.92
N LYS A 324 30.77 7.05 13.83
CA LYS A 324 31.68 6.42 14.80
C LYS A 324 31.27 4.96 15.13
N VAL A 325 30.97 4.17 14.09
CA VAL A 325 30.49 2.80 14.30
C VAL A 325 31.60 1.88 14.80
N ASN A 326 31.26 0.89 15.62
CA ASN A 326 32.21 -0.10 16.14
C ASN A 326 32.37 -1.31 15.21
N MET A 327 31.38 -1.53 14.34
CA MET A 327 31.34 -2.69 13.45
C MET A 327 30.62 -2.32 12.14
N VAL A 328 31.00 -2.99 11.06
CA VAL A 328 30.28 -2.97 9.78
C VAL A 328 29.82 -4.38 9.47
N LEU A 329 28.50 -4.56 9.35
CA LEU A 329 27.85 -5.81 8.93
C LEU A 329 27.48 -5.74 7.47
N ILE A 330 27.82 -6.76 6.71
CA ILE A 330 27.58 -6.79 5.26
C ILE A 330 26.73 -8.02 4.95
N GLU A 331 25.57 -7.82 4.31
CA GLU A 331 24.76 -8.93 3.83
C GLU A 331 25.43 -9.54 2.59
N SER A 332 25.85 -10.82 2.70
CA SER A 332 26.61 -11.52 1.66
C SER A 332 25.77 -12.54 0.90
N ASN A 333 24.46 -12.33 0.80
CA ASN A 333 23.54 -13.22 0.06
C ASN A 333 23.80 -13.20 -1.45
N PHE A 334 24.47 -12.17 -1.96
CA PHE A 334 24.83 -12.03 -3.36
C PHE A 334 26.33 -11.76 -3.52
N GLY A 335 27.02 -12.49 -4.42
CA GLY A 335 28.41 -12.21 -4.78
C GLY A 335 29.49 -12.83 -3.89
N ASP A 336 29.16 -13.82 -3.04
CA ASP A 336 30.10 -14.63 -2.24
C ASP A 336 31.23 -13.83 -1.56
N GLY A 337 30.89 -12.70 -0.89
CA GLY A 337 31.86 -11.90 -0.14
C GLY A 337 32.68 -10.90 -0.97
N MET A 338 32.44 -10.78 -2.28
CA MET A 338 33.19 -9.88 -3.14
C MET A 338 33.07 -8.41 -2.70
N PHE A 339 31.88 -7.98 -2.27
CA PHE A 339 31.67 -6.61 -1.78
C PHE A 339 32.53 -6.32 -0.54
N THR A 340 32.57 -7.25 0.39
CA THR A 340 33.40 -7.16 1.61
C THR A 340 34.88 -7.00 1.28
N GLU A 341 35.39 -7.80 0.36
CA GLU A 341 36.81 -7.74 -0.05
C GLU A 341 37.17 -6.42 -0.78
N LEU A 342 36.22 -5.84 -1.52
CA LEU A 342 36.42 -4.53 -2.13
C LEU A 342 36.30 -3.38 -1.11
N LEU A 343 35.46 -3.49 -0.10
CA LEU A 343 35.25 -2.46 0.91
C LEU A 343 36.38 -2.39 1.94
N LYS A 344 36.95 -3.53 2.33
CA LYS A 344 38.02 -3.63 3.36
C LYS A 344 39.21 -2.67 3.13
N PRO A 345 39.81 -2.53 1.92
CA PRO A 345 40.90 -1.59 1.70
C PRO A 345 40.52 -0.13 1.94
N PHE A 346 39.27 0.26 1.58
CA PHE A 346 38.78 1.61 1.80
C PHE A 346 38.54 1.86 3.29
N LEU A 347 37.91 0.91 4.03
CA LEU A 347 37.74 1.01 5.48
C LEU A 347 39.10 1.14 6.18
N LYS A 348 40.09 0.32 5.82
CA LYS A 348 41.46 0.39 6.41
C LYS A 348 42.10 1.78 6.20
N LYS A 349 41.81 2.43 5.08
CA LYS A 349 42.38 3.76 4.75
C LYS A 349 41.62 4.91 5.41
N ILE A 350 40.27 4.85 5.45
CA ILE A 350 39.39 5.97 5.86
C ILE A 350 39.02 5.87 7.33
N TYR A 351 38.58 4.68 7.76
CA TYR A 351 38.11 4.41 9.11
C TYR A 351 38.27 2.92 9.45
N PRO A 352 39.41 2.53 10.05
CA PRO A 352 39.67 1.14 10.43
C PRO A 352 38.62 0.65 11.44
N VAL A 353 37.82 -0.33 11.06
CA VAL A 353 36.74 -0.89 11.86
C VAL A 353 36.55 -2.38 11.55
N THR A 354 36.03 -3.16 12.50
CA THR A 354 35.74 -4.58 12.32
C THR A 354 34.62 -4.77 11.30
N THR A 355 34.78 -5.76 10.43
CA THR A 355 33.79 -6.14 9.42
C THR A 355 33.34 -7.58 9.61
N GLU A 356 32.04 -7.84 9.56
CA GLU A 356 31.46 -9.19 9.57
C GLU A 356 30.46 -9.36 8.42
N GLU A 357 30.38 -10.60 7.93
CA GLU A 357 29.41 -10.99 6.91
C GLU A 357 28.24 -11.72 7.57
N VAL A 358 27.04 -11.38 7.11
CA VAL A 358 25.80 -12.00 7.57
C VAL A 358 25.07 -12.63 6.39
N ARG A 359 24.62 -13.87 6.53
CA ARG A 359 23.82 -14.58 5.54
C ARG A 359 22.46 -14.93 6.10
N HIS A 360 21.44 -14.71 5.31
CA HIS A 360 20.07 -15.01 5.68
C HIS A 360 19.42 -15.99 4.69
N SER A 361 18.78 -17.05 5.23
CA SER A 361 18.06 -18.07 4.45
C SER A 361 16.55 -18.04 4.63
N LYS A 362 16.05 -17.31 5.64
CA LYS A 362 14.60 -17.19 5.91
C LYS A 362 13.95 -16.19 4.96
N GLN A 363 12.64 -16.32 4.78
CA GLN A 363 11.84 -15.34 4.04
C GLN A 363 12.05 -13.92 4.60
N LYS A 364 12.33 -12.96 3.71
CA LYS A 364 12.75 -11.59 4.07
C LYS A 364 11.70 -10.89 4.93
N GLU A 365 10.45 -10.92 4.51
CA GLU A 365 9.34 -10.24 5.19
C GLU A 365 9.11 -10.79 6.60
N LEU A 366 9.05 -12.11 6.76
CA LEU A 366 8.89 -12.73 8.09
C LEU A 366 10.05 -12.38 9.02
N ARG A 367 11.29 -12.40 8.50
CA ARG A 367 12.47 -12.03 9.30
C ARG A 367 12.41 -10.58 9.79
N ILE A 368 12.02 -9.65 8.92
CA ILE A 368 11.87 -8.23 9.26
C ILE A 368 10.80 -8.06 10.35
N ILE A 369 9.62 -8.64 10.15
CA ILE A 369 8.52 -8.54 11.10
C ILE A 369 8.90 -9.19 12.44
N ASP A 370 9.40 -10.43 12.45
CA ASP A 370 9.77 -11.15 13.65
C ASP A 370 10.86 -10.42 14.47
N THR A 371 11.69 -9.60 13.81
CA THR A 371 12.73 -8.80 14.46
C THR A 371 12.21 -7.46 14.95
N LEU A 372 11.45 -6.72 14.13
CA LEU A 372 11.07 -5.35 14.44
C LEU A 372 9.79 -5.25 15.27
N GLU A 373 8.80 -6.12 15.04
CA GLU A 373 7.53 -6.08 15.76
C GLU A 373 7.70 -6.12 17.30
N PRO A 374 8.49 -7.04 17.89
CA PRO A 374 8.69 -7.05 19.34
C PRO A 374 9.38 -5.79 19.88
N VAL A 375 10.34 -5.25 19.15
CA VAL A 375 11.09 -4.05 19.54
C VAL A 375 10.22 -2.81 19.45
N MET A 376 9.44 -2.68 18.38
CA MET A 376 8.51 -1.58 18.18
C MET A 376 7.36 -1.61 19.17
N ASN A 377 6.73 -2.77 19.41
CA ASN A 377 5.67 -2.93 20.41
C ASN A 377 6.12 -2.61 21.86
N GLN A 378 7.41 -2.73 22.13
CA GLN A 378 8.01 -2.30 23.39
C GLN A 378 8.44 -0.82 23.37
N HIS A 379 8.23 -0.11 22.26
CA HIS A 379 8.66 1.27 22.03
C HIS A 379 10.16 1.47 22.24
N LYS A 380 10.96 0.49 21.81
CA LYS A 380 12.42 0.49 21.97
C LYS A 380 13.17 0.82 20.68
N LEU A 381 12.46 1.09 19.58
CA LEU A 381 13.06 1.58 18.33
C LEU A 381 12.93 3.09 18.28
N ILE A 382 14.07 3.78 18.32
CA ILE A 382 14.20 5.22 18.30
C ILE A 382 14.72 5.64 16.93
N ILE A 383 14.10 6.65 16.34
CA ILE A 383 14.51 7.17 15.03
C ILE A 383 14.86 8.65 15.14
N ASP A 384 15.98 9.05 14.53
CA ASP A 384 16.33 10.48 14.43
C ASP A 384 15.38 11.18 13.43
N PRO A 385 14.81 12.36 13.77
CA PRO A 385 14.00 13.15 12.85
C PRO A 385 14.65 13.39 11.49
N LYS A 386 15.99 13.55 11.46
CA LYS A 386 16.75 13.73 10.24
C LYS A 386 16.67 12.52 9.31
N VAL A 387 16.57 11.31 9.88
CA VAL A 387 16.42 10.06 9.11
C VAL A 387 15.08 10.05 8.39
N ILE A 388 14.01 10.42 9.07
CA ILE A 388 12.65 10.48 8.49
C ILE A 388 12.60 11.54 7.37
N GLN A 389 13.16 12.72 7.61
CA GLN A 389 13.20 13.79 6.61
C GLN A 389 14.06 13.37 5.40
N LYS A 390 15.23 12.79 5.64
CA LYS A 390 16.14 12.31 4.58
C LYS A 390 15.48 11.21 3.75
N ASP A 391 14.78 10.26 4.39
CA ASP A 391 14.05 9.20 3.71
C ASP A 391 13.01 9.78 2.75
N PHE A 392 12.23 10.74 3.21
CA PHE A 392 11.23 11.44 2.39
C PHE A 392 11.87 12.24 1.25
N ASP A 393 12.93 13.01 1.53
CA ASP A 393 13.57 13.89 0.54
C ASP A 393 14.30 13.07 -0.54
N SER A 394 14.86 11.92 -0.18
CA SER A 394 15.64 11.07 -1.09
C SER A 394 14.87 10.59 -2.31
N VAL A 395 13.54 10.48 -2.19
CA VAL A 395 12.67 9.92 -3.23
C VAL A 395 11.94 10.97 -4.06
N GLN A 396 12.10 12.26 -3.77
CA GLN A 396 11.37 13.35 -4.46
C GLN A 396 11.69 13.47 -5.95
N HIS A 397 12.81 12.91 -6.40
CA HIS A 397 13.18 12.87 -7.82
C HIS A 397 12.51 11.74 -8.61
N HIS A 398 11.88 10.78 -7.92
CA HIS A 398 11.12 9.71 -8.55
C HIS A 398 9.67 10.13 -8.84
N PRO A 399 9.02 9.59 -9.87
CA PRO A 399 7.58 9.70 -10.01
C PRO A 399 6.87 9.15 -8.75
N PRO A 400 5.77 9.75 -8.30
CA PRO A 400 5.07 9.35 -7.06
C PRO A 400 4.81 7.84 -6.97
N GLU A 401 4.46 7.19 -8.07
CA GLU A 401 4.20 5.75 -8.16
C GLU A 401 5.45 4.89 -7.84
N LYS A 402 6.65 5.42 -8.08
CA LYS A 402 7.93 4.73 -7.84
C LYS A 402 8.57 5.15 -6.52
N ALA A 403 8.36 6.39 -6.09
CA ALA A 403 8.94 6.96 -4.88
C ALA A 403 8.72 6.07 -3.65
N GLN A 404 7.51 5.55 -3.51
CA GLN A 404 7.11 4.71 -2.39
C GLN A 404 7.98 3.46 -2.19
N ARG A 405 8.53 2.89 -3.28
CA ARG A 405 9.38 1.70 -3.22
C ARG A 405 10.73 1.93 -2.55
N TYR A 406 11.21 3.16 -2.59
CA TYR A 406 12.52 3.55 -2.06
C TYR A 406 12.43 4.24 -0.70
N MET A 407 11.22 4.35 -0.14
CA MET A 407 10.98 5.03 1.14
C MET A 407 10.89 4.02 2.29
N LEU A 408 11.83 4.07 3.22
CA LEU A 408 11.90 3.18 4.39
C LEU A 408 10.61 3.21 5.21
N THR A 409 10.15 4.42 5.57
CA THR A 409 8.97 4.61 6.42
C THR A 409 7.69 4.11 5.76
N TYR A 410 7.58 4.21 4.44
CA TYR A 410 6.49 3.63 3.68
C TYR A 410 6.55 2.10 3.68
N GLN A 411 7.70 1.50 3.36
CA GLN A 411 7.87 0.06 3.34
C GLN A 411 7.63 -0.56 4.72
N LEU A 412 8.14 0.10 5.78
CA LEU A 412 7.97 -0.33 7.17
C LEU A 412 6.49 -0.52 7.52
N THR A 413 5.66 0.46 7.17
CA THR A 413 4.24 0.45 7.53
C THR A 413 3.36 -0.37 6.58
N ARG A 414 3.89 -0.92 5.49
CA ARG A 414 3.15 -1.75 4.49
C ARG A 414 3.70 -3.17 4.36
N ILE A 415 4.65 -3.55 5.18
CA ILE A 415 5.13 -4.94 5.22
C ILE A 415 4.06 -5.86 5.80
N THR A 416 3.85 -7.01 5.17
CA THR A 416 2.99 -8.10 5.68
C THR A 416 3.77 -9.40 5.72
N LYS A 417 3.22 -10.41 6.37
CA LYS A 417 3.82 -11.75 6.42
C LYS A 417 3.80 -12.47 5.06
N ASP A 418 3.10 -11.91 4.09
CA ASP A 418 3.00 -12.47 2.75
C ASP A 418 4.29 -12.24 1.96
N ARG A 419 4.73 -13.27 1.24
CA ARG A 419 5.91 -13.21 0.38
C ARG A 419 5.72 -12.18 -0.73
N GLY A 420 6.70 -11.29 -0.91
CA GLY A 420 6.64 -10.23 -1.92
C GLY A 420 5.73 -9.07 -1.55
N SER A 421 5.41 -8.88 -0.27
CA SER A 421 4.70 -7.68 0.19
C SER A 421 5.57 -6.42 0.10
N LEU A 422 6.89 -6.57 0.19
CA LEU A 422 7.83 -5.49 -0.09
C LEU A 422 8.14 -5.44 -1.59
N ALA A 423 8.17 -4.23 -2.16
CA ALA A 423 8.81 -4.00 -3.46
C ALA A 423 10.33 -4.21 -3.31
N HIS A 424 10.94 -4.79 -4.33
CA HIS A 424 12.38 -5.03 -4.36
C HIS A 424 13.15 -3.74 -4.41
#